data_73b1f1870404e81d7153c7e01d29866c
#
_entry.id   73b1f1870404e81d7153c7e01d29866c
#
_cell.length_a   1.000
_cell.length_b   1.000
_cell.length_c   1.000
_cell.angle_alpha   90.00
_cell.angle_beta   90.00
_cell.angle_gamma   90.00
#
_symmetry.space_group_name_H-M   'P 1'
#
loop_
_entity.id
_entity.type
_entity.pdbx_description
1 polymer ?
#
loop_
_entity_poly.entity_id
_entity_poly.type
_entity_poly.pdbx_seq_one_letter_code
_entity_poly.pdbx_strand_id
1 'polypeptide(L)'
;MSTRREFLMMTAATAGLTASCIQSRPGGAAATPAAQALVGDGRKRRILLRGGVVLTLDSKVGDFENADVLIDGKTIAQVGPQVSAPDAEVIDCSGTIVMPGFITTHHHQYEVLQRSIIADGLLAGAWPQESYGSVVQNIWTAGRVADATDPSKVMWDLGRVPYDPEDCYISQLVACLGEISQGVTTGTDTSQSNHSPEHTDAMIKGLMDSGRRMVFAYSGGTDRSSQGIPFEFPGAMNDSTKGIGRLARTYFSSKDQLVTLGFQGPPVAASAGASYTGWQLGRSFGASIHNHVVGNPMGIVNAAADARNGTDWSDVTFIHATRWQEAPRAQIGAGASGYPGTARSRAWELCRDRGAHVSIANLIEMQMRHGMPPFQEALNHGILPSLSPDVSTNMTTDPFSLMRGAFCLQRGLANDLAFPESNPGGLPVPQLVTSRQVIEMATIAGAASSRILDKVGTLTPGKEADIIVLEARRISTWPMNNVQGTIVTMMDSSHVRDVLIAGKVVYFRRQHVGWDIDRLLRQIEQARDRVLARINGPARVGSLSKGLNSFSNPYRPNYLGSCCFNGQNTSAPAYVLRP
;
A
#
# COMPACT_ATOMS: atom_id res chain seq x y z
N MET A 1 -1.83 14.72 -31.10
CA MET A 1 -0.59 15.10 -30.40
C MET A 1 -0.86 16.44 -29.73
N SER A 2 -1.21 16.41 -28.47
CA SER A 2 -1.34 17.63 -27.65
C SER A 2 0.08 18.13 -27.33
N THR A 3 0.34 19.39 -27.57
CA THR A 3 1.67 19.96 -27.31
C THR A 3 1.83 20.23 -25.81
N ARG A 4 3.07 20.21 -25.32
CA ARG A 4 3.45 20.53 -23.92
C ARG A 4 2.79 21.83 -23.41
N ARG A 5 2.48 22.74 -24.32
CA ARG A 5 1.83 24.02 -24.04
C ARG A 5 0.34 23.88 -23.74
N GLU A 6 -0.34 22.94 -24.37
CA GLU A 6 -1.78 22.67 -24.13
C GLU A 6 -1.99 21.93 -22.82
N PHE A 7 -1.07 21.01 -22.46
CA PHE A 7 -1.11 20.32 -21.16
C PHE A 7 -0.87 21.30 -20.00
N LEU A 8 0.07 22.24 -20.16
CA LEU A 8 0.32 23.30 -19.16
C LEU A 8 -0.83 24.31 -19.09
N MET A 9 -1.53 24.58 -20.20
CA MET A 9 -2.72 25.43 -20.18
C MET A 9 -3.94 24.74 -19.55
N MET A 10 -4.09 23.43 -19.70
CA MET A 10 -5.12 22.67 -18.96
C MET A 10 -4.85 22.65 -17.45
N THR A 11 -3.58 22.61 -17.02
CA THR A 11 -3.22 22.70 -15.59
C THR A 11 -3.45 24.09 -15.00
N ALA A 12 -3.28 25.15 -15.77
CA ALA A 12 -3.60 26.52 -15.32
C ALA A 12 -5.12 26.75 -15.22
N ALA A 13 -5.93 26.11 -16.09
CA ALA A 13 -7.38 26.19 -16.04
C ALA A 13 -7.99 25.44 -14.85
N THR A 14 -7.36 24.34 -14.38
CA THR A 14 -7.85 23.61 -13.20
C THR A 14 -7.51 24.30 -11.87
N ALA A 15 -6.43 25.05 -11.79
CA ALA A 15 -6.12 25.85 -10.58
C ALA A 15 -7.08 27.05 -10.39
N GLY A 16 -7.68 27.55 -11.47
CA GLY A 16 -8.71 28.59 -11.44
C GLY A 16 -10.14 28.08 -11.16
N LEU A 17 -10.38 26.77 -11.36
CA LEU A 17 -11.72 26.17 -11.22
C LEU A 17 -12.06 25.75 -9.78
N THR A 18 -11.10 25.71 -8.87
CA THR A 18 -11.36 25.34 -7.46
C THR A 18 -12.11 26.41 -6.67
N ALA A 19 -12.17 27.65 -7.14
CA ALA A 19 -12.92 28.72 -6.49
C ALA A 19 -14.32 28.98 -7.08
N SER A 20 -14.63 28.47 -8.29
CA SER A 20 -15.90 28.80 -8.98
C SER A 20 -16.90 27.64 -9.10
N CYS A 21 -16.55 26.42 -8.73
CA CYS A 21 -17.48 25.27 -8.85
C CYS A 21 -18.38 25.04 -7.63
N ILE A 22 -18.50 26.00 -6.72
CA ILE A 22 -19.42 25.93 -5.55
C ILE A 22 -20.79 26.52 -5.87
N GLN A 23 -21.11 26.84 -7.12
CA GLN A 23 -22.44 27.29 -7.49
C GLN A 23 -23.30 26.18 -8.09
N SER A 24 -24.18 25.67 -7.23
CA SER A 24 -25.51 25.08 -7.44
C SER A 24 -25.78 24.19 -8.66
N ARG A 25 -25.91 22.87 -8.39
CA ARG A 25 -26.83 21.99 -9.13
C ARG A 25 -27.79 21.32 -8.14
N PRO A 26 -29.10 21.20 -8.48
CA PRO A 26 -30.06 20.52 -7.64
C PRO A 26 -29.87 18.99 -7.77
N GLY A 27 -29.64 18.29 -6.66
CA GLY A 27 -29.65 16.84 -6.58
C GLY A 27 -28.48 16.16 -5.85
N GLY A 28 -27.34 16.82 -5.66
CA GLY A 28 -26.28 16.33 -4.78
C GLY A 28 -26.47 16.91 -3.38
N ALA A 29 -26.37 16.11 -2.34
CA ALA A 29 -26.40 16.62 -0.97
C ALA A 29 -25.30 17.69 -0.84
N ALA A 30 -25.69 18.95 -0.71
CA ALA A 30 -24.76 20.04 -0.48
C ALA A 30 -23.95 19.72 0.77
N ALA A 31 -22.61 19.86 0.68
CA ALA A 31 -21.76 19.77 1.86
C ALA A 31 -22.37 20.66 2.96
N THR A 32 -22.59 20.09 4.14
CA THR A 32 -23.21 20.83 5.25
C THR A 32 -22.38 22.08 5.55
N PRO A 33 -23.00 23.18 6.06
CA PRO A 33 -22.25 24.38 6.46
C PRO A 33 -21.04 24.07 7.36
N ALA A 34 -21.14 23.04 8.20
CA ALA A 34 -20.05 22.54 9.02
C ALA A 34 -18.89 21.95 8.18
N ALA A 35 -19.18 21.21 7.10
CA ALA A 35 -18.14 20.69 6.20
C ALA A 35 -17.50 21.82 5.37
N GLN A 36 -18.27 22.83 4.98
CA GLN A 36 -17.76 24.03 4.28
C GLN A 36 -16.92 24.91 5.21
N ALA A 37 -17.28 25.02 6.47
CA ALA A 37 -16.46 25.71 7.47
C ALA A 37 -15.14 24.99 7.73
N LEU A 38 -15.09 23.66 7.59
CA LEU A 38 -13.90 22.83 7.76
C LEU A 38 -12.90 22.92 6.59
N VAL A 39 -13.29 23.39 5.41
CA VAL A 39 -12.42 23.69 4.27
C VAL A 39 -11.88 25.11 4.44
N GLY A 40 -10.87 25.27 5.26
CA GLY A 40 -10.40 26.55 5.74
C GLY A 40 -9.95 27.57 4.68
N ASP A 41 -10.04 28.84 5.05
CA ASP A 41 -9.60 30.05 4.35
C ASP A 41 -8.07 30.31 4.43
N GLY A 42 -7.27 29.28 4.71
CA GLY A 42 -5.81 29.36 4.83
C GLY A 42 -5.29 29.90 6.16
N ARG A 43 -6.17 30.20 7.12
CA ARG A 43 -5.76 30.65 8.46
C ARG A 43 -5.30 29.49 9.32
N LYS A 44 -4.38 29.72 10.26
CA LYS A 44 -4.04 28.76 11.30
C LYS A 44 -5.31 28.37 12.04
N ARG A 45 -5.66 27.09 11.95
CA ARG A 45 -6.90 26.60 12.49
C ARG A 45 -6.62 25.69 13.67
N ARG A 46 -7.40 25.84 14.72
CA ARG A 46 -7.41 24.93 15.86
C ARG A 46 -8.66 24.05 15.77
N ILE A 47 -8.47 22.75 15.91
CA ILE A 47 -9.55 21.76 15.91
C ILE A 47 -9.47 20.98 17.22
N LEU A 48 -10.60 20.82 17.91
CA LEU A 48 -10.71 20.00 19.10
C LEU A 48 -11.59 18.79 18.81
N LEU A 49 -10.99 17.60 18.76
CA LEU A 49 -11.70 16.33 18.75
C LEU A 49 -12.09 16.04 20.20
N ARG A 50 -13.39 16.11 20.54
CA ARG A 50 -13.86 16.11 21.93
C ARG A 50 -14.58 14.84 22.31
N GLY A 51 -14.19 14.25 23.46
CA GLY A 51 -15.00 13.27 24.19
C GLY A 51 -15.02 11.88 23.57
N GLY A 52 -13.96 11.49 22.85
CA GLY A 52 -13.80 10.14 22.30
C GLY A 52 -13.00 9.20 23.21
N VAL A 53 -13.06 7.91 22.92
CA VAL A 53 -12.02 6.99 23.37
C VAL A 53 -10.76 7.33 22.57
N VAL A 54 -9.67 7.67 23.24
CA VAL A 54 -8.42 8.07 22.57
C VAL A 54 -7.37 6.98 22.71
N LEU A 55 -7.04 6.33 21.60
CA LEU A 55 -5.99 5.34 21.52
C LEU A 55 -4.74 6.02 20.95
N THR A 56 -3.83 6.46 21.83
CA THR A 56 -2.66 7.25 21.41
C THR A 56 -1.56 6.41 20.79
N LEU A 57 -1.46 5.15 21.16
CA LEU A 57 -0.36 4.24 20.84
C LEU A 57 1.01 4.74 21.34
N ASP A 58 1.04 5.72 22.23
CA ASP A 58 2.24 6.25 22.88
C ASP A 58 2.19 5.92 24.37
N SER A 59 3.10 5.07 24.82
CA SER A 59 3.14 4.64 26.24
C SER A 59 3.43 5.77 27.24
N LYS A 60 4.01 6.88 26.78
CA LYS A 60 4.28 8.05 27.62
C LYS A 60 3.06 8.95 27.77
N VAL A 61 2.20 9.00 26.76
CA VAL A 61 0.93 9.75 26.79
C VAL A 61 -0.16 8.92 27.44
N GLY A 62 -0.23 7.64 27.11
CA GLY A 62 -1.26 6.70 27.55
C GLY A 62 -2.50 6.73 26.65
N ASP A 63 -3.38 5.74 26.85
CA ASP A 63 -4.68 5.64 26.16
C ASP A 63 -5.79 6.07 27.15
N PHE A 64 -6.89 6.63 26.65
CA PHE A 64 -7.94 7.22 27.47
C PHE A 64 -9.32 6.69 27.07
N GLU A 65 -10.14 6.37 28.07
CA GLU A 65 -11.56 6.00 27.86
C GLU A 65 -12.42 7.18 27.40
N ASN A 66 -12.04 8.39 27.82
CA ASN A 66 -12.72 9.64 27.43
C ASN A 66 -11.71 10.79 27.50
N ALA A 67 -11.34 11.31 26.35
CA ALA A 67 -10.40 12.43 26.27
C ALA A 67 -10.60 13.25 24.99
N ASP A 68 -9.85 14.34 24.92
CA ASP A 68 -9.84 15.28 23.82
C ASP A 68 -8.46 15.27 23.12
N VAL A 69 -8.45 15.58 21.84
CA VAL A 69 -7.24 15.82 21.06
C VAL A 69 -7.32 17.21 20.44
N LEU A 70 -6.43 18.10 20.85
CA LEU A 70 -6.32 19.45 20.30
C LEU A 70 -5.27 19.47 19.18
N ILE A 71 -5.67 19.97 18.05
CA ILE A 71 -4.85 20.16 16.86
C ILE A 71 -4.64 21.67 16.66
N ASP A 72 -3.40 22.10 16.45
CA ASP A 72 -3.04 23.47 16.08
C ASP A 72 -2.27 23.49 14.77
N GLY A 73 -2.90 24.00 13.73
CA GLY A 73 -2.38 23.91 12.38
C GLY A 73 -2.21 22.47 11.92
N LYS A 74 -0.96 22.03 11.69
CA LYS A 74 -0.69 20.65 11.26
C LYS A 74 -0.36 19.68 12.41
N THR A 75 -0.20 20.18 13.64
CA THR A 75 0.35 19.38 14.76
C THR A 75 -0.67 19.10 15.84
N ILE A 76 -0.49 17.99 16.53
CA ILE A 76 -1.18 17.67 17.78
C ILE A 76 -0.59 18.59 18.86
N ALA A 77 -1.41 19.45 19.41
CA ALA A 77 -0.97 20.39 20.47
C ALA A 77 -1.09 19.76 21.87
N GLN A 78 -2.20 19.03 22.11
CA GLN A 78 -2.46 18.42 23.41
C GLN A 78 -3.37 17.19 23.26
N VAL A 79 -3.14 16.20 24.12
CA VAL A 79 -4.02 15.03 24.30
C VAL A 79 -4.27 14.85 25.79
N GLY A 80 -5.51 14.64 26.16
CA GLY A 80 -5.89 14.39 27.56
C GLY A 80 -7.34 14.72 27.85
N PRO A 81 -7.83 14.40 29.06
CA PRO A 81 -9.19 14.72 29.45
C PRO A 81 -9.39 16.22 29.62
N GLN A 82 -10.55 16.73 29.20
CA GLN A 82 -11.01 18.11 29.41
C GLN A 82 -10.05 19.20 28.91
N VAL A 83 -9.60 19.10 27.65
CA VAL A 83 -8.72 20.11 27.05
C VAL A 83 -9.51 21.42 26.84
N SER A 84 -8.99 22.53 27.40
CA SER A 84 -9.58 23.86 27.23
C SER A 84 -9.06 24.51 25.94
N ALA A 85 -9.93 24.70 24.97
CA ALA A 85 -9.63 25.37 23.71
C ALA A 85 -10.87 26.12 23.20
N PRO A 86 -11.22 27.28 23.82
CA PRO A 86 -12.48 27.99 23.51
C PRO A 86 -12.50 28.58 22.09
N ASP A 87 -11.32 28.76 21.49
CA ASP A 87 -11.11 29.26 20.13
C ASP A 87 -11.03 28.17 19.06
N ALA A 88 -11.08 26.89 19.47
CA ALA A 88 -11.01 25.77 18.56
C ALA A 88 -12.38 25.40 18.00
N GLU A 89 -12.40 24.96 16.75
CA GLU A 89 -13.56 24.29 16.18
C GLU A 89 -13.72 22.90 16.77
N VAL A 90 -14.90 22.60 17.29
CA VAL A 90 -15.16 21.34 17.99
C VAL A 90 -15.78 20.31 17.04
N ILE A 91 -15.13 19.14 16.97
CA ILE A 91 -15.71 17.93 16.39
C ILE A 91 -16.07 17.00 17.55
N ASP A 92 -17.36 16.75 17.74
CA ASP A 92 -17.86 15.82 18.75
C ASP A 92 -17.46 14.38 18.36
N CYS A 93 -16.68 13.74 19.22
CA CYS A 93 -16.21 12.37 19.11
C CYS A 93 -16.86 11.42 20.12
N SER A 94 -17.96 11.79 20.76
CA SER A 94 -18.71 10.93 21.67
C SER A 94 -19.12 9.62 20.99
N GLY A 95 -18.81 8.49 21.59
CA GLY A 95 -19.10 7.16 21.04
C GLY A 95 -18.20 6.74 19.86
N THR A 96 -17.07 7.40 19.69
CA THR A 96 -16.07 7.06 18.68
C THR A 96 -14.71 6.71 19.30
N ILE A 97 -13.82 6.13 18.49
CA ILE A 97 -12.41 5.95 18.81
C ILE A 97 -11.61 6.94 17.96
N VAL A 98 -10.76 7.73 18.61
CA VAL A 98 -9.81 8.63 17.98
C VAL A 98 -8.43 7.99 18.08
N MET A 99 -7.77 7.77 16.94
CA MET A 99 -6.48 7.09 16.89
C MET A 99 -5.61 7.59 15.74
N PRO A 100 -4.30 7.26 15.70
CA PRO A 100 -3.46 7.53 14.55
C PRO A 100 -4.06 6.90 13.28
N GLY A 101 -3.91 7.57 12.14
CA GLY A 101 -4.30 7.00 10.86
C GLY A 101 -3.50 5.76 10.51
N PHE A 102 -4.12 4.86 9.76
CA PHE A 102 -3.43 3.67 9.25
C PHE A 102 -2.38 4.04 8.21
N ILE A 103 -1.35 3.20 8.11
CA ILE A 103 -0.21 3.39 7.22
C ILE A 103 0.00 2.10 6.43
N THR A 104 -0.05 2.19 5.10
CA THR A 104 0.25 1.11 4.17
C THR A 104 1.62 1.31 3.55
N THR A 105 2.47 0.28 3.57
CA THR A 105 3.89 0.42 3.26
C THR A 105 4.32 -0.11 1.91
N HIS A 106 3.35 -0.58 1.12
CA HIS A 106 3.56 -1.06 -0.24
C HIS A 106 2.23 -1.19 -0.99
N HIS A 107 2.08 -0.49 -2.10
CA HIS A 107 0.92 -0.59 -2.99
C HIS A 107 1.30 -0.19 -4.41
N HIS A 108 0.90 -0.97 -5.39
CA HIS A 108 0.99 -0.65 -6.82
C HIS A 108 -0.24 0.16 -7.24
N GLN A 109 -0.28 1.45 -6.89
CA GLN A 109 -1.50 2.27 -7.00
C GLN A 109 -1.99 2.45 -8.44
N TYR A 110 -1.09 2.41 -9.44
CA TYR A 110 -1.49 2.51 -10.84
C TYR A 110 -2.43 1.37 -11.27
N GLU A 111 -2.42 0.24 -10.58
CA GLU A 111 -3.26 -0.93 -10.88
C GLU A 111 -4.73 -0.76 -10.47
N VAL A 112 -5.09 0.33 -9.84
CA VAL A 112 -6.47 0.58 -9.39
C VAL A 112 -7.50 0.52 -10.52
N LEU A 113 -7.09 0.80 -11.75
CA LEU A 113 -7.94 0.64 -12.95
C LEU A 113 -8.26 -0.82 -13.29
N GLN A 114 -7.54 -1.75 -12.65
CA GLN A 114 -7.64 -3.19 -12.91
C GLN A 114 -8.19 -3.94 -11.69
N ARG A 115 -8.91 -3.26 -10.81
CA ARG A 115 -9.50 -3.88 -9.61
C ARG A 115 -10.24 -5.15 -9.96
N SER A 116 -9.93 -6.23 -9.22
CA SER A 116 -10.56 -7.56 -9.32
C SER A 116 -10.43 -8.23 -10.70
N ILE A 117 -9.52 -7.78 -11.57
CA ILE A 117 -9.37 -8.34 -12.92
C ILE A 117 -8.87 -9.79 -12.90
N ILE A 118 -8.15 -10.17 -11.86
CA ILE A 118 -7.58 -11.50 -11.64
C ILE A 118 -7.91 -12.03 -10.24
N ALA A 119 -9.16 -11.88 -9.80
CA ALA A 119 -9.57 -12.26 -8.45
C ALA A 119 -9.15 -13.67 -8.04
N ASP A 120 -9.14 -14.64 -8.97
CA ASP A 120 -8.69 -16.02 -8.77
C ASP A 120 -7.25 -16.25 -9.26
N GLY A 121 -6.59 -15.22 -9.76
CA GLY A 121 -5.27 -15.31 -10.40
C GLY A 121 -4.14 -15.53 -9.41
N LEU A 122 -3.11 -16.25 -9.85
CA LEU A 122 -1.87 -16.48 -9.12
C LEU A 122 -0.77 -15.53 -9.59
N LEU A 123 0.31 -15.37 -8.82
CA LEU A 123 1.48 -14.59 -9.22
C LEU A 123 2.10 -15.12 -10.51
N ALA A 124 2.33 -16.43 -10.56
CA ALA A 124 2.86 -17.16 -11.70
C ALA A 124 2.43 -18.63 -11.62
N GLY A 125 2.52 -19.37 -12.72
CA GLY A 125 2.28 -20.82 -12.71
C GLY A 125 1.43 -21.31 -13.87
N ALA A 126 0.73 -22.43 -13.68
CA ALA A 126 0.02 -23.20 -14.72
C ALA A 126 -1.16 -22.48 -15.40
N TRP A 127 -1.43 -21.25 -15.04
CA TRP A 127 -2.52 -20.42 -15.57
C TRP A 127 -1.97 -19.17 -16.25
N PRO A 128 -1.31 -19.29 -17.41
CA PRO A 128 -0.70 -18.16 -18.08
C PRO A 128 -1.71 -17.10 -18.55
N GLN A 129 -2.98 -17.43 -18.65
CA GLN A 129 -4.04 -16.52 -19.10
C GLN A 129 -4.68 -15.70 -17.96
N GLU A 130 -4.48 -16.12 -16.71
CA GLU A 130 -5.09 -15.51 -15.52
C GLU A 130 -4.09 -15.29 -14.39
N SER A 131 -2.79 -15.30 -14.66
CA SER A 131 -1.78 -14.97 -13.67
C SER A 131 -1.46 -13.48 -13.67
N TYR A 132 -1.00 -12.97 -12.54
CA TYR A 132 -0.49 -11.61 -12.44
C TYR A 132 0.58 -11.35 -13.52
N GLY A 133 1.50 -12.30 -13.72
CA GLY A 133 2.54 -12.20 -14.73
C GLY A 133 2.00 -12.07 -16.16
N SER A 134 0.91 -12.76 -16.50
CA SER A 134 0.39 -12.75 -17.89
C SER A 134 -0.60 -11.61 -18.16
N VAL A 135 -1.31 -11.12 -17.16
CA VAL A 135 -2.33 -10.08 -17.33
C VAL A 135 -1.80 -8.73 -16.90
N VAL A 136 -1.31 -8.60 -15.68
CA VAL A 136 -0.94 -7.33 -15.08
C VAL A 136 0.48 -6.93 -15.47
N GLN A 137 1.45 -7.84 -15.38
CA GLN A 137 2.83 -7.53 -15.77
C GLN A 137 2.97 -7.15 -17.25
N ASN A 138 2.16 -7.73 -18.12
CA ASN A 138 2.16 -7.35 -19.52
C ASN A 138 1.73 -5.90 -19.76
N ILE A 139 1.05 -5.28 -18.83
CA ILE A 139 0.61 -3.90 -18.93
C ILE A 139 1.79 -2.94 -18.84
N TRP A 140 2.63 -3.08 -17.83
CA TRP A 140 3.76 -2.19 -17.65
C TRP A 140 5.01 -2.61 -18.44
N THR A 141 5.02 -3.82 -19.02
CA THR A 141 6.07 -4.26 -19.95
C THR A 141 5.67 -4.17 -21.43
N ALA A 142 4.43 -3.80 -21.73
CA ALA A 142 3.90 -3.81 -23.11
C ALA A 142 4.69 -2.93 -24.10
N GLY A 143 5.29 -1.85 -23.63
CA GLY A 143 6.13 -0.97 -24.44
C GLY A 143 7.57 -1.46 -24.65
N ARG A 144 7.98 -2.55 -24.01
CA ARG A 144 9.36 -3.09 -24.17
C ARG A 144 9.51 -3.76 -25.52
N VAL A 145 10.45 -3.28 -26.31
CA VAL A 145 10.83 -3.87 -27.59
C VAL A 145 12.34 -4.10 -27.62
N ALA A 146 12.79 -5.16 -28.28
CA ALA A 146 14.20 -5.35 -28.53
C ALA A 146 14.71 -4.28 -29.50
N ASP A 147 15.91 -3.76 -29.24
CA ASP A 147 16.58 -2.90 -30.23
C ASP A 147 16.84 -3.72 -31.49
N ALA A 148 16.45 -3.19 -32.65
CA ALA A 148 16.62 -3.89 -33.93
C ALA A 148 18.10 -4.11 -34.31
N THR A 149 18.99 -3.28 -33.77
CA THR A 149 20.44 -3.34 -34.05
C THR A 149 21.23 -4.05 -32.97
N ASP A 150 20.71 -4.11 -31.75
CA ASP A 150 21.31 -4.78 -30.61
C ASP A 150 20.21 -5.42 -29.72
N PRO A 151 19.86 -6.70 -29.97
CA PRO A 151 18.81 -7.38 -29.20
C PRO A 151 19.09 -7.50 -27.68
N SER A 152 20.32 -7.22 -27.24
CA SER A 152 20.64 -7.14 -25.81
C SER A 152 20.14 -5.85 -25.15
N LYS A 153 19.80 -4.84 -25.95
CA LYS A 153 19.22 -3.59 -25.48
C LYS A 153 17.71 -3.64 -25.57
N VAL A 154 17.09 -3.01 -24.59
CA VAL A 154 15.64 -2.82 -24.55
C VAL A 154 15.34 -1.37 -24.89
N MET A 155 14.47 -1.17 -25.87
CA MET A 155 13.89 0.12 -26.19
C MET A 155 12.45 0.20 -25.72
N TRP A 156 11.92 1.39 -25.63
CA TRP A 156 10.53 1.63 -25.28
C TRP A 156 9.75 2.22 -26.47
N ASP A 157 8.74 1.50 -26.86
CA ASP A 157 7.73 1.99 -27.80
C ASP A 157 6.53 2.51 -27.01
N LEU A 158 6.48 3.81 -26.80
CA LEU A 158 5.41 4.46 -26.05
C LEU A 158 4.02 4.25 -26.69
N GLY A 159 3.95 3.98 -27.99
CA GLY A 159 2.71 3.65 -28.67
C GLY A 159 2.10 2.31 -28.23
N ARG A 160 2.87 1.46 -27.56
CA ARG A 160 2.41 0.17 -26.99
C ARG A 160 2.11 0.23 -25.51
N VAL A 161 2.47 1.32 -24.83
CA VAL A 161 2.19 1.49 -23.40
C VAL A 161 0.70 1.72 -23.21
N PRO A 162 0.01 0.90 -22.40
CA PRO A 162 -1.45 0.99 -22.28
C PRO A 162 -1.92 2.18 -21.45
N TYR A 163 -1.07 2.73 -20.60
CA TYR A 163 -1.38 3.89 -19.76
C TYR A 163 -0.89 5.17 -20.45
N ASP A 164 -1.76 6.15 -20.58
CA ASP A 164 -1.37 7.54 -20.84
C ASP A 164 -1.04 8.26 -19.52
N PRO A 165 -0.37 9.41 -19.55
CA PRO A 165 -0.14 10.22 -18.34
C PRO A 165 -1.43 10.57 -17.58
N GLU A 166 -2.55 10.80 -18.28
CA GLU A 166 -3.85 11.04 -17.66
C GLU A 166 -4.36 9.81 -16.90
N ASP A 167 -4.17 8.60 -17.45
CA ASP A 167 -4.55 7.35 -16.79
C ASP A 167 -3.70 7.11 -15.54
N CYS A 168 -2.41 7.45 -15.58
CA CYS A 168 -1.51 7.44 -14.43
C CYS A 168 -1.97 8.42 -13.34
N TYR A 169 -2.33 9.64 -13.70
CA TYR A 169 -2.84 10.66 -12.77
C TYR A 169 -4.10 10.18 -12.06
N ILE A 170 -5.12 9.74 -12.83
CA ILE A 170 -6.41 9.35 -12.25
C ILE A 170 -6.27 8.09 -11.38
N SER A 171 -5.39 7.15 -11.75
CA SER A 171 -5.11 5.96 -10.95
C SER A 171 -4.58 6.32 -9.57
N GLN A 172 -3.56 7.17 -9.49
CA GLN A 172 -2.96 7.58 -8.23
C GLN A 172 -3.94 8.36 -7.36
N LEU A 173 -4.68 9.29 -7.96
CA LEU A 173 -5.67 10.09 -7.25
C LEU A 173 -6.75 9.20 -6.62
N VAL A 174 -7.33 8.30 -7.41
CA VAL A 174 -8.44 7.46 -6.95
C VAL A 174 -7.99 6.37 -5.97
N ALA A 175 -6.78 5.83 -6.15
CA ALA A 175 -6.19 4.94 -5.15
C ALA A 175 -6.05 5.63 -3.79
N CYS A 176 -5.49 6.85 -3.79
CA CYS A 176 -5.34 7.64 -2.57
C CYS A 176 -6.68 7.97 -1.90
N LEU A 177 -7.67 8.46 -2.67
CA LEU A 177 -8.99 8.79 -2.13
C LEU A 177 -9.71 7.54 -1.61
N GLY A 178 -9.62 6.41 -2.31
CA GLY A 178 -10.16 5.14 -1.84
C GLY A 178 -9.59 4.73 -0.49
N GLU A 179 -8.26 4.79 -0.34
CA GLU A 179 -7.62 4.43 0.92
C GLU A 179 -7.85 5.48 2.04
N ILE A 180 -7.99 6.77 1.72
CA ILE A 180 -8.42 7.79 2.71
C ILE A 180 -9.77 7.40 3.32
N SER A 181 -10.73 6.98 2.51
CA SER A 181 -12.06 6.54 3.01
C SER A 181 -11.99 5.28 3.88
N GLN A 182 -10.88 4.55 3.81
CA GLN A 182 -10.59 3.37 4.65
C GLN A 182 -9.75 3.71 5.90
N GLY A 183 -9.46 5.00 6.13
CA GLY A 183 -8.68 5.47 7.28
C GLY A 183 -7.16 5.43 7.08
N VAL A 184 -6.68 5.24 5.87
CA VAL A 184 -5.24 5.22 5.57
C VAL A 184 -4.77 6.63 5.28
N THR A 185 -4.02 7.21 6.21
CA THR A 185 -3.48 8.58 6.09
C THR A 185 -2.15 8.63 5.36
N THR A 186 -1.38 7.54 5.42
CA THR A 186 -0.07 7.44 4.76
C THR A 186 0.02 6.19 3.91
N GLY A 187 0.62 6.28 2.73
CA GLY A 187 0.89 5.13 1.88
C GLY A 187 2.26 5.19 1.21
N THR A 188 2.76 4.04 0.77
CA THR A 188 3.90 3.95 -0.12
C THR A 188 3.41 3.46 -1.48
N ASP A 189 3.57 4.29 -2.51
CA ASP A 189 3.32 3.90 -3.90
C ASP A 189 4.57 3.25 -4.48
N THR A 190 4.48 1.97 -4.81
CA THR A 190 5.48 1.28 -5.60
C THR A 190 5.27 1.60 -7.07
N SER A 191 5.86 2.70 -7.49
CA SER A 191 5.64 3.28 -8.80
C SER A 191 6.38 2.50 -9.89
N GLN A 192 5.65 1.92 -10.84
CA GLN A 192 6.22 1.12 -11.93
C GLN A 192 5.87 1.62 -13.32
N SER A 193 4.87 2.48 -13.46
CA SER A 193 4.45 3.02 -14.77
C SER A 193 5.23 4.27 -15.18
N ASN A 194 6.53 4.29 -14.87
CA ASN A 194 7.45 5.40 -15.18
C ASN A 194 7.96 5.31 -16.63
N HIS A 195 7.06 5.31 -17.61
CA HIS A 195 7.40 5.09 -19.02
C HIS A 195 7.99 6.33 -19.70
N SER A 196 7.68 7.51 -19.20
CA SER A 196 8.27 8.79 -19.62
C SER A 196 8.20 9.80 -18.49
N PRO A 197 8.91 10.95 -18.59
CA PRO A 197 8.79 12.05 -17.62
C PRO A 197 7.34 12.49 -17.39
N GLU A 198 6.51 12.53 -18.45
CA GLU A 198 5.12 12.95 -18.35
C GLU A 198 4.26 11.95 -17.56
N HIS A 199 4.51 10.64 -17.69
CA HIS A 199 3.86 9.61 -16.89
C HIS A 199 4.22 9.76 -15.41
N THR A 200 5.50 9.91 -15.10
CA THR A 200 5.99 10.09 -13.73
C THR A 200 5.45 11.35 -13.08
N ASP A 201 5.48 12.48 -13.82
CA ASP A 201 4.96 13.76 -13.34
C ASP A 201 3.45 13.68 -13.07
N ALA A 202 2.71 12.99 -13.92
CA ALA A 202 1.28 12.77 -13.75
C ALA A 202 0.97 11.92 -12.51
N MET A 203 1.74 10.87 -12.25
CA MET A 203 1.60 10.07 -11.02
C MET A 203 1.85 10.92 -9.77
N ILE A 204 2.96 11.64 -9.72
CA ILE A 204 3.30 12.51 -8.58
C ILE A 204 2.21 13.57 -8.37
N LYS A 205 1.71 14.16 -9.46
CA LYS A 205 0.61 15.12 -9.37
C LYS A 205 -0.65 14.50 -8.78
N GLY A 206 -1.03 13.29 -9.17
CA GLY A 206 -2.18 12.58 -8.62
C GLY A 206 -2.04 12.33 -7.11
N LEU A 207 -0.84 11.95 -6.65
CA LEU A 207 -0.53 11.82 -5.23
C LEU A 207 -0.66 13.16 -4.50
N MET A 208 -0.06 14.22 -5.03
CA MET A 208 -0.09 15.56 -4.40
C MET A 208 -1.51 16.13 -4.32
N ASP A 209 -2.28 16.02 -5.38
CA ASP A 209 -3.65 16.54 -5.45
C ASP A 209 -4.59 15.80 -4.49
N SER A 210 -4.31 14.52 -4.17
CA SER A 210 -5.12 13.74 -3.22
C SER A 210 -5.10 14.31 -1.80
N GLY A 211 -4.07 15.06 -1.45
CA GLY A 211 -3.83 15.56 -0.09
C GLY A 211 -3.42 14.48 0.92
N ARG A 212 -3.15 13.26 0.47
CA ARG A 212 -2.68 12.14 1.30
C ARG A 212 -1.16 12.22 1.51
N ARG A 213 -0.69 11.76 2.67
CA ARG A 213 0.74 11.58 2.89
C ARG A 213 1.23 10.35 2.13
N MET A 214 2.30 10.49 1.35
CA MET A 214 2.78 9.43 0.47
C MET A 214 4.31 9.34 0.45
N VAL A 215 4.81 8.13 0.29
CA VAL A 215 6.16 7.87 -0.19
C VAL A 215 6.04 7.42 -1.65
N PHE A 216 6.56 8.21 -2.57
CA PHE A 216 6.64 7.84 -3.98
C PHE A 216 7.91 7.01 -4.19
N ALA A 217 7.80 5.67 -4.09
CA ALA A 217 8.92 4.78 -4.32
C ALA A 217 9.16 4.61 -5.83
N TYR A 218 9.98 5.51 -6.37
CA TYR A 218 10.32 5.55 -7.78
C TYR A 218 11.04 4.29 -8.21
N SER A 219 10.47 3.55 -9.14
CA SER A 219 11.07 2.36 -9.71
C SER A 219 12.06 2.74 -10.81
N GLY A 220 13.27 3.07 -10.39
CA GLY A 220 14.40 3.32 -11.24
C GLY A 220 15.10 2.01 -11.58
N GLY A 221 14.58 1.21 -12.52
CA GLY A 221 15.24 -0.02 -12.93
C GLY A 221 16.58 0.25 -13.60
N THR A 222 17.60 -0.48 -13.23
CA THR A 222 18.76 -0.68 -14.08
C THR A 222 18.31 -1.57 -15.23
N ASP A 223 18.05 -0.99 -16.36
CA ASP A 223 17.87 -1.51 -17.72
C ASP A 223 17.36 -2.94 -17.98
N ARG A 224 17.34 -3.85 -17.03
CA ARG A 224 16.94 -5.26 -17.22
C ARG A 224 16.01 -5.84 -16.16
N SER A 225 15.57 -5.04 -15.18
CA SER A 225 14.65 -5.60 -14.20
C SER A 225 13.25 -5.75 -14.79
N SER A 226 12.60 -6.85 -14.50
CA SER A 226 11.22 -7.09 -14.89
C SER A 226 10.20 -6.13 -14.24
N GLN A 227 10.65 -5.22 -13.38
CA GLN A 227 9.81 -4.41 -12.51
C GLN A 227 9.95 -2.91 -12.82
N GLY A 228 9.38 -2.48 -13.94
CA GLY A 228 9.35 -1.07 -14.31
C GLY A 228 10.74 -0.54 -14.67
N ILE A 229 10.94 -0.27 -15.93
CA ILE A 229 12.15 0.39 -16.39
C ILE A 229 11.76 1.82 -16.62
N PRO A 230 12.34 2.77 -15.89
CA PRO A 230 12.07 4.15 -16.18
C PRO A 230 12.62 4.47 -17.54
N PHE A 231 11.76 4.93 -18.40
CA PHE A 231 12.14 5.52 -19.68
C PHE A 231 13.12 6.68 -19.49
N GLU A 232 13.08 7.31 -18.33
CA GLU A 232 13.98 8.40 -17.94
C GLU A 232 15.43 7.97 -17.63
N PHE A 233 15.74 6.70 -17.70
CA PHE A 233 16.95 6.14 -17.09
C PHE A 233 18.10 5.70 -18.01
N PRO A 234 18.14 5.92 -19.32
CA PRO A 234 19.30 5.49 -20.07
C PRO A 234 20.55 6.26 -19.63
N GLY A 235 21.39 5.61 -18.84
CA GLY A 235 22.78 5.99 -18.66
C GLY A 235 23.10 7.12 -17.69
N ALA A 236 22.18 7.55 -16.84
CA ALA A 236 22.41 8.74 -16.01
C ALA A 236 22.19 8.49 -14.51
N MET A 237 22.80 7.47 -13.96
CA MET A 237 22.79 7.25 -12.49
C MET A 237 23.29 8.46 -11.69
N ASN A 238 24.06 9.34 -12.32
CA ASN A 238 24.62 10.55 -11.70
C ASN A 238 24.10 11.86 -12.31
N ASP A 239 23.21 11.81 -13.30
CA ASP A 239 22.69 12.99 -13.95
C ASP A 239 21.50 13.55 -13.16
N SER A 240 21.76 14.62 -12.40
CA SER A 240 20.71 15.33 -11.65
C SER A 240 19.62 15.95 -12.52
N THR A 241 19.72 15.90 -13.83
CA THR A 241 18.73 16.43 -14.77
C THR A 241 17.73 15.38 -15.23
N LYS A 242 17.95 14.08 -14.92
CA LYS A 242 17.14 12.95 -15.37
C LYS A 242 16.75 12.04 -14.20
N GLY A 243 15.77 11.18 -14.42
CA GLY A 243 15.36 10.16 -13.48
C GLY A 243 15.14 10.68 -12.06
N ILE A 244 15.60 9.92 -11.06
CA ILE A 244 15.43 10.26 -9.65
C ILE A 244 16.04 11.61 -9.28
N GLY A 245 17.15 12.01 -9.91
CA GLY A 245 17.79 13.32 -9.68
C GLY A 245 16.91 14.48 -10.13
N ARG A 246 16.23 14.37 -11.26
CA ARG A 246 15.23 15.35 -11.71
C ARG A 246 14.07 15.43 -10.72
N LEU A 247 13.53 14.29 -10.29
CA LEU A 247 12.41 14.22 -9.35
C LEU A 247 12.78 14.85 -8.00
N ALA A 248 13.94 14.50 -7.45
CA ALA A 248 14.43 15.04 -6.19
C ALA A 248 14.49 16.57 -6.20
N ARG A 249 14.93 17.17 -7.32
CA ARG A 249 15.00 18.65 -7.44
C ARG A 249 13.65 19.29 -7.72
N THR A 250 12.81 18.64 -8.55
CA THR A 250 11.56 19.24 -9.02
C THR A 250 10.45 19.14 -7.99
N TYR A 251 10.36 17.98 -7.32
CA TYR A 251 9.21 17.64 -6.47
C TYR A 251 9.58 17.39 -5.02
N PHE A 252 10.82 16.96 -4.73
CA PHE A 252 11.19 16.45 -3.42
C PHE A 252 12.36 17.20 -2.77
N SER A 253 12.45 18.50 -3.04
CA SER A 253 13.48 19.37 -2.47
C SER A 253 13.32 19.62 -0.97
N SER A 254 12.15 19.36 -0.39
CA SER A 254 11.86 19.49 1.03
C SER A 254 11.42 18.15 1.62
N LYS A 255 11.81 17.91 2.87
CA LYS A 255 11.28 16.81 3.69
C LYS A 255 10.03 17.21 4.49
N ASP A 256 9.68 18.48 4.51
CA ASP A 256 8.50 19.04 5.19
C ASP A 256 7.32 19.17 4.20
N GLN A 257 6.99 18.10 3.54
CA GLN A 257 5.87 17.99 2.59
C GLN A 257 5.17 16.63 2.74
N LEU A 258 3.96 16.52 2.23
CA LEU A 258 3.17 15.28 2.35
C LEU A 258 3.72 14.15 1.49
N VAL A 259 4.14 14.44 0.27
CA VAL A 259 4.70 13.43 -0.65
C VAL A 259 6.22 13.49 -0.61
N THR A 260 6.85 12.39 -0.28
CA THR A 260 8.30 12.26 -0.15
C THR A 260 8.85 11.22 -1.12
N LEU A 261 10.17 11.27 -1.37
CA LEU A 261 10.82 10.38 -2.31
C LEU A 261 11.22 9.07 -1.63
N GLY A 262 10.80 7.96 -2.22
CA GLY A 262 11.35 6.63 -2.02
C GLY A 262 12.03 6.13 -3.30
N PHE A 263 12.76 5.06 -3.19
CA PHE A 263 13.40 4.38 -4.31
C PHE A 263 13.13 2.89 -4.25
N GLN A 264 12.51 2.37 -5.28
CA GLN A 264 12.41 0.93 -5.47
C GLN A 264 13.62 0.47 -6.26
N GLY A 265 14.58 -0.10 -5.56
CA GLY A 265 15.73 -0.73 -6.20
C GLY A 265 15.34 -1.97 -7.01
N PRO A 266 16.24 -2.45 -7.88
CA PRO A 266 16.05 -3.74 -8.53
C PRO A 266 15.91 -4.85 -7.46
N PRO A 267 15.21 -5.96 -7.77
CA PRO A 267 15.10 -7.09 -6.85
C PRO A 267 16.48 -7.53 -6.36
N VAL A 268 16.58 -7.83 -5.08
CA VAL A 268 17.83 -8.28 -4.48
C VAL A 268 18.22 -9.63 -5.08
N ALA A 269 19.38 -9.68 -5.78
CA ALA A 269 19.77 -10.86 -6.54
C ALA A 269 20.22 -12.02 -5.65
N ALA A 270 19.85 -13.24 -6.05
CA ALA A 270 20.23 -14.47 -5.34
C ALA A 270 21.67 -14.90 -5.61
N SER A 271 22.25 -14.53 -6.77
CA SER A 271 23.57 -14.97 -7.20
C SER A 271 24.69 -14.16 -6.55
N ALA A 272 25.77 -14.86 -6.16
CA ALA A 272 26.99 -14.21 -5.69
C ALA A 272 27.57 -13.29 -6.78
N GLY A 273 27.96 -12.08 -6.41
CA GLY A 273 28.47 -11.05 -7.32
C GLY A 273 27.43 -10.15 -7.95
N ALA A 274 26.13 -10.46 -7.84
CA ALA A 274 25.05 -9.61 -8.29
C ALA A 274 24.35 -8.88 -7.11
N SER A 275 25.13 -8.58 -6.07
CA SER A 275 24.62 -8.04 -4.80
C SER A 275 24.38 -6.53 -4.82
N TYR A 276 24.78 -5.82 -5.88
CA TYR A 276 24.49 -4.41 -5.98
C TYR A 276 23.01 -4.16 -6.18
N THR A 277 22.41 -3.48 -5.23
CA THR A 277 20.97 -3.24 -5.17
C THR A 277 20.57 -1.84 -5.65
N GLY A 278 21.54 -1.00 -5.99
CA GLY A 278 21.28 0.39 -6.36
C GLY A 278 20.89 1.30 -5.19
N TRP A 279 21.01 0.84 -3.95
CA TRP A 279 20.60 1.64 -2.77
C TRP A 279 21.33 2.95 -2.65
N GLN A 280 22.63 3.00 -3.04
CA GLN A 280 23.42 4.22 -3.03
C GLN A 280 22.82 5.31 -3.91
N LEU A 281 22.21 4.92 -5.03
CA LEU A 281 21.53 5.87 -5.91
C LEU A 281 20.35 6.51 -5.17
N GLY A 282 19.45 5.71 -4.59
CA GLY A 282 18.34 6.23 -3.80
C GLY A 282 18.82 7.12 -2.65
N ARG A 283 19.81 6.63 -1.88
CA ARG A 283 20.39 7.32 -0.73
C ARG A 283 21.04 8.66 -1.10
N SER A 284 21.69 8.76 -2.26
CA SER A 284 22.31 10.00 -2.73
C SER A 284 21.30 11.13 -2.96
N PHE A 285 20.02 10.80 -3.11
CA PHE A 285 18.91 11.75 -3.22
C PHE A 285 18.01 11.77 -1.97
N GLY A 286 18.44 11.14 -0.88
CA GLY A 286 17.70 11.11 0.40
C GLY A 286 16.43 10.28 0.38
N ALA A 287 16.29 9.38 -0.59
CA ALA A 287 15.15 8.47 -0.70
C ALA A 287 15.24 7.31 0.30
N SER A 288 14.09 6.86 0.81
CA SER A 288 13.96 5.55 1.46
C SER A 288 14.03 4.43 0.44
N ILE A 289 14.52 3.25 0.85
CA ILE A 289 14.74 2.12 -0.05
C ILE A 289 13.63 1.08 0.15
N HIS A 290 13.03 0.66 -0.94
CA HIS A 290 11.97 -0.35 -0.95
C HIS A 290 12.34 -1.48 -1.90
N ASN A 291 12.46 -2.72 -1.41
CA ASN A 291 12.88 -3.84 -2.22
C ASN A 291 11.94 -5.05 -2.10
N HIS A 292 11.49 -5.56 -3.24
CA HIS A 292 10.80 -6.85 -3.29
C HIS A 292 11.78 -8.00 -3.03
N VAL A 293 11.38 -8.92 -2.14
CA VAL A 293 12.22 -10.08 -1.74
C VAL A 293 11.40 -11.36 -1.63
N VAL A 294 10.72 -11.73 -2.67
CA VAL A 294 9.91 -12.95 -2.71
C VAL A 294 10.83 -14.18 -2.84
N GLY A 295 10.89 -15.00 -1.80
CA GLY A 295 11.61 -16.28 -1.82
C GLY A 295 13.13 -16.20 -1.99
N ASN A 296 13.77 -15.09 -1.63
CA ASN A 296 15.19 -14.86 -1.87
C ASN A 296 15.96 -14.41 -0.61
N PRO A 297 16.16 -15.28 0.41
CA PRO A 297 16.96 -14.93 1.60
C PRO A 297 18.45 -14.72 1.25
N MET A 298 19.00 -15.42 0.26
CA MET A 298 20.38 -15.23 -0.17
C MET A 298 20.64 -13.83 -0.73
N GLY A 299 19.64 -13.21 -1.32
CA GLY A 299 19.76 -11.83 -1.79
C GLY A 299 20.11 -10.86 -0.66
N ILE A 300 19.53 -11.05 0.53
CA ILE A 300 19.83 -10.24 1.72
C ILE A 300 21.25 -10.50 2.21
N VAL A 301 21.67 -11.76 2.24
CA VAL A 301 23.05 -12.14 2.61
C VAL A 301 24.06 -11.52 1.65
N ASN A 302 23.79 -11.57 0.34
CA ASN A 302 24.63 -10.96 -0.68
C ASN A 302 24.62 -9.42 -0.59
N ALA A 303 23.47 -8.82 -0.34
CA ALA A 303 23.39 -7.37 -0.11
C ALA A 303 24.22 -6.95 1.11
N ALA A 304 24.25 -7.78 2.16
CA ALA A 304 25.06 -7.53 3.35
C ALA A 304 26.56 -7.69 3.12
N ALA A 305 26.95 -8.52 2.18
CA ALA A 305 28.35 -8.72 1.78
C ALA A 305 28.88 -7.56 0.91
N ASP A 306 28.01 -6.79 0.27
CA ASP A 306 28.40 -5.62 -0.49
C ASP A 306 28.58 -4.41 0.43
N ALA A 307 29.84 -4.02 0.65
CA ALA A 307 30.18 -2.91 1.53
C ALA A 307 29.52 -1.58 1.13
N ARG A 308 29.14 -1.40 -0.14
CA ARG A 308 28.44 -0.22 -0.63
C ARG A 308 27.06 -0.05 0.00
N ASN A 309 26.41 -1.13 0.43
CA ASN A 309 25.10 -1.09 1.07
C ASN A 309 25.16 -0.66 2.55
N GLY A 310 26.36 -0.51 3.11
CA GLY A 310 26.54 -0.08 4.49
C GLY A 310 26.07 -1.11 5.53
N THR A 311 26.18 -0.74 6.79
CA THR A 311 25.76 -1.56 7.94
C THR A 311 24.47 -1.07 8.61
N ASP A 312 24.03 0.14 8.33
CA ASP A 312 22.74 0.69 8.75
C ASP A 312 21.72 0.60 7.60
N TRP A 313 20.64 -0.12 7.83
CA TRP A 313 19.55 -0.33 6.91
C TRP A 313 18.21 0.20 7.46
N SER A 314 18.27 1.12 8.40
CA SER A 314 17.06 1.76 8.96
C SER A 314 16.24 2.51 7.90
N ASP A 315 16.82 2.74 6.72
CA ASP A 315 16.16 3.32 5.56
C ASP A 315 15.64 2.28 4.55
N VAL A 316 15.81 0.98 4.84
CA VAL A 316 15.46 -0.12 3.92
C VAL A 316 14.23 -0.86 4.41
N THR A 317 13.26 -1.04 3.51
CA THR A 317 12.09 -1.89 3.71
C THR A 317 12.14 -3.06 2.73
N PHE A 318 12.13 -4.28 3.25
CA PHE A 318 11.96 -5.49 2.46
C PHE A 318 10.48 -5.84 2.36
N ILE A 319 10.00 -5.98 1.13
CA ILE A 319 8.60 -6.24 0.82
C ILE A 319 8.41 -7.75 0.65
N HIS A 320 7.38 -8.29 1.29
CA HIS A 320 6.98 -9.70 1.34
C HIS A 320 7.84 -10.56 2.27
N ALA A 321 9.14 -10.73 2.01
CA ALA A 321 10.00 -11.68 2.71
C ALA A 321 9.42 -13.11 2.81
N THR A 322 8.52 -13.48 1.89
CA THR A 322 7.88 -14.80 1.84
C THR A 322 8.88 -15.90 1.49
N ARG A 323 8.55 -17.15 1.87
CA ARG A 323 9.43 -18.33 1.68
C ARG A 323 10.77 -18.24 2.44
N TRP A 324 10.86 -17.37 3.46
CA TRP A 324 11.98 -17.34 4.42
C TRP A 324 11.65 -18.09 5.70
N GLN A 325 10.65 -19.00 5.67
CA GLN A 325 10.27 -19.78 6.82
C GLN A 325 11.47 -20.60 7.34
N GLU A 326 11.68 -20.50 8.63
CA GLU A 326 12.67 -21.29 9.35
C GLU A 326 12.15 -22.70 9.64
N ALA A 327 13.03 -23.67 9.86
CA ALA A 327 12.64 -24.97 10.33
C ALA A 327 11.90 -24.83 11.69
N PRO A 328 10.85 -25.59 11.95
CA PRO A 328 10.33 -26.70 11.16
C PRO A 328 9.18 -26.34 10.20
N ARG A 329 8.72 -25.10 10.19
CA ARG A 329 7.65 -24.66 9.27
C ARG A 329 8.02 -24.81 7.79
N ALA A 330 9.32 -24.81 7.47
CA ALA A 330 9.80 -25.12 6.14
C ALA A 330 9.36 -26.52 5.63
N GLN A 331 8.91 -27.41 6.53
CA GLN A 331 8.43 -28.75 6.20
C GLN A 331 6.92 -28.80 5.95
N ILE A 332 6.15 -27.78 6.37
CA ILE A 332 4.70 -27.73 6.25
C ILE A 332 4.33 -26.99 4.95
N GLY A 333 4.55 -27.62 3.81
CA GLY A 333 3.91 -27.26 2.55
C GLY A 333 4.38 -26.03 1.80
N ALA A 334 5.44 -25.37 2.20
CA ALA A 334 6.11 -24.45 1.32
C ALA A 334 7.04 -25.28 0.45
N GLY A 335 6.81 -25.30 -0.84
CA GLY A 335 7.80 -25.81 -1.78
C GLY A 335 9.16 -25.25 -1.35
N ALA A 336 10.06 -26.12 -0.91
CA ALA A 336 11.33 -25.71 -0.36
C ALA A 336 11.96 -24.73 -1.33
N SER A 337 12.09 -23.45 -0.94
CA SER A 337 13.04 -22.60 -1.63
C SER A 337 14.35 -23.38 -1.51
N GLY A 338 15.05 -23.66 -2.60
CA GLY A 338 16.27 -24.46 -2.60
C GLY A 338 17.42 -23.83 -1.77
N TYR A 339 17.09 -22.93 -0.84
CA TYR A 339 18.03 -22.21 0.00
C TYR A 339 18.22 -22.90 1.35
N PRO A 340 19.47 -23.02 1.83
CA PRO A 340 19.78 -23.58 3.14
C PRO A 340 19.02 -22.86 4.27
N GLY A 341 18.62 -23.60 5.30
CA GLY A 341 18.00 -23.04 6.52
C GLY A 341 18.85 -21.94 7.15
N THR A 342 20.17 -22.10 7.15
CA THR A 342 21.14 -21.10 7.62
C THR A 342 21.04 -19.75 6.90
N ALA A 343 20.73 -19.74 5.60
CA ALA A 343 20.56 -18.50 4.86
C ALA A 343 19.28 -17.74 5.26
N ARG A 344 18.22 -18.47 5.65
CA ARG A 344 16.95 -17.86 6.08
C ARG A 344 17.11 -17.19 7.44
N SER A 345 17.63 -17.90 8.42
CA SER A 345 17.92 -17.32 9.76
C SER A 345 18.89 -16.15 9.64
N ARG A 346 19.93 -16.30 8.80
CA ARG A 346 20.89 -15.22 8.57
C ARG A 346 20.28 -13.98 7.95
N ALA A 347 19.31 -14.13 7.04
CA ALA A 347 18.59 -13.00 6.47
C ALA A 347 17.79 -12.23 7.53
N TRP A 348 17.07 -12.94 8.41
CA TRP A 348 16.33 -12.32 9.52
C TRP A 348 17.26 -11.62 10.53
N GLU A 349 18.36 -12.27 10.91
CA GLU A 349 19.38 -11.67 11.78
C GLU A 349 19.91 -10.36 11.18
N LEU A 350 20.23 -10.35 9.89
CA LEU A 350 20.74 -9.17 9.19
C LEU A 350 19.69 -8.05 9.15
N CYS A 351 18.41 -8.38 8.92
CA CYS A 351 17.34 -7.40 8.98
C CYS A 351 17.27 -6.75 10.36
N ARG A 352 17.26 -7.57 11.43
CA ARG A 352 17.24 -7.08 12.82
C ARG A 352 18.48 -6.26 13.15
N ASP A 353 19.68 -6.82 12.92
CA ASP A 353 20.94 -6.24 13.38
C ASP A 353 21.29 -4.93 12.65
N ARG A 354 20.78 -4.77 11.43
CA ARG A 354 20.96 -3.56 10.61
C ARG A 354 19.77 -2.61 10.65
N GLY A 355 18.71 -2.94 11.38
CA GLY A 355 17.54 -2.09 11.57
C GLY A 355 16.60 -2.01 10.37
N ALA A 356 16.67 -2.98 9.44
CA ALA A 356 15.76 -3.01 8.29
C ALA A 356 14.31 -3.29 8.70
N HIS A 357 13.37 -2.77 7.90
CA HIS A 357 11.95 -3.00 8.07
C HIS A 357 11.44 -4.08 7.14
N VAL A 358 10.30 -4.67 7.47
CA VAL A 358 9.62 -5.69 6.65
C VAL A 358 8.16 -5.26 6.45
N SER A 359 7.73 -5.26 5.20
CA SER A 359 6.35 -4.98 4.79
C SER A 359 5.68 -6.27 4.33
N ILE A 360 4.58 -6.66 4.97
CA ILE A 360 3.86 -7.91 4.68
C ILE A 360 2.51 -7.59 4.05
N ALA A 361 2.26 -8.18 2.88
CA ALA A 361 1.01 -8.07 2.13
C ALA A 361 0.19 -9.36 2.28
N ASN A 362 -0.17 -9.70 3.50
CA ASN A 362 -0.64 -11.03 3.89
C ASN A 362 -1.79 -11.58 3.03
N LEU A 363 -2.79 -10.78 2.66
CA LEU A 363 -3.91 -11.27 1.87
C LEU A 363 -3.48 -11.66 0.45
N ILE A 364 -2.63 -10.84 -0.18
CA ILE A 364 -2.10 -11.11 -1.52
C ILE A 364 -1.10 -12.26 -1.50
N GLU A 365 -0.21 -12.30 -0.52
CA GLU A 365 0.78 -13.35 -0.39
C GLU A 365 0.14 -14.73 -0.29
N MET A 366 -0.96 -14.86 0.45
CA MET A 366 -1.75 -16.08 0.54
C MET A 366 -2.52 -16.37 -0.76
N GLN A 367 -3.24 -15.38 -1.27
CA GLN A 367 -4.12 -15.55 -2.42
C GLN A 367 -3.34 -15.83 -3.71
N MET A 368 -2.26 -15.08 -3.97
CA MET A 368 -1.44 -15.21 -5.18
C MET A 368 -0.38 -16.32 -5.12
N ARG A 369 -0.28 -17.08 -4.03
CA ARG A 369 0.75 -18.12 -3.85
C ARG A 369 2.18 -17.56 -3.86
N HIS A 370 2.40 -16.38 -3.25
CA HIS A 370 3.75 -15.88 -2.97
C HIS A 370 4.49 -16.73 -1.93
N GLY A 371 3.78 -17.38 -1.07
CA GLY A 371 4.21 -18.12 0.12
C GLY A 371 3.45 -17.66 1.34
N MET A 372 3.71 -18.30 2.48
CA MET A 372 3.09 -17.89 3.74
C MET A 372 3.65 -16.56 4.21
N PRO A 373 2.79 -15.61 4.63
CA PRO A 373 3.22 -14.37 5.24
C PRO A 373 4.07 -14.62 6.50
N PRO A 374 5.29 -14.06 6.59
CA PRO A 374 6.27 -14.47 7.60
C PRO A 374 6.13 -13.69 8.92
N PHE A 375 4.91 -13.55 9.45
CA PHE A 375 4.68 -12.83 10.72
C PHE A 375 5.41 -13.46 11.89
N GLN A 376 5.35 -14.80 11.98
CA GLN A 376 5.96 -15.49 13.12
C GLN A 376 7.48 -15.38 13.10
N GLU A 377 8.07 -15.50 11.91
CA GLU A 377 9.52 -15.38 11.73
C GLU A 377 10.00 -13.97 12.09
N ALA A 378 9.32 -12.94 11.61
CA ALA A 378 9.63 -11.56 11.94
C ALA A 378 9.56 -11.32 13.46
N LEU A 379 8.49 -11.76 14.12
CA LEU A 379 8.29 -11.63 15.57
C LEU A 379 9.34 -12.42 16.37
N ASN A 380 9.74 -13.62 15.93
CA ASN A 380 10.80 -14.42 16.57
C ASN A 380 12.15 -13.68 16.56
N HIS A 381 12.39 -12.84 15.58
CA HIS A 381 13.59 -12.02 15.47
C HIS A 381 13.42 -10.61 16.07
N GLY A 382 12.30 -10.33 16.75
CA GLY A 382 12.03 -9.02 17.37
C GLY A 382 11.69 -7.92 16.36
N ILE A 383 11.34 -8.26 15.13
CA ILE A 383 10.92 -7.33 14.09
C ILE A 383 9.39 -7.24 14.11
N LEU A 384 8.83 -6.06 14.38
CA LEU A 384 7.41 -5.78 14.18
C LEU A 384 7.19 -5.38 12.73
N PRO A 385 6.61 -6.26 11.88
CA PRO A 385 6.43 -5.93 10.47
C PRO A 385 5.31 -4.92 10.27
N SER A 386 5.35 -4.19 9.18
CA SER A 386 4.25 -3.34 8.72
C SER A 386 3.32 -4.09 7.77
N LEU A 387 2.10 -3.56 7.57
CA LEU A 387 1.08 -4.14 6.71
C LEU A 387 0.97 -3.37 5.40
N SER A 388 0.63 -4.09 4.33
CA SER A 388 0.42 -3.51 3.01
C SER A 388 -0.64 -4.26 2.20
N PRO A 389 -1.34 -3.57 1.27
CA PRO A 389 -2.29 -4.20 0.36
C PRO A 389 -1.65 -4.82 -0.89
N ASP A 390 -0.41 -4.46 -1.25
CA ASP A 390 0.28 -4.83 -2.48
C ASP A 390 -0.46 -4.36 -3.74
N VAL A 391 -1.47 -5.11 -4.18
CA VAL A 391 -2.23 -4.84 -5.40
C VAL A 391 -3.73 -4.90 -5.15
N SER A 392 -4.50 -4.09 -5.88
CA SER A 392 -5.96 -4.12 -5.85
C SER A 392 -6.57 -4.99 -6.96
N THR A 393 -5.76 -5.66 -7.75
CA THR A 393 -6.19 -6.54 -8.84
C THR A 393 -6.84 -7.84 -8.36
N ASN A 394 -6.60 -8.24 -7.12
CA ASN A 394 -7.06 -9.47 -6.50
C ASN A 394 -7.81 -9.26 -5.19
N MET A 395 -7.40 -8.29 -4.40
CA MET A 395 -7.86 -8.12 -3.02
C MET A 395 -8.17 -6.66 -2.68
N THR A 396 -8.85 -6.50 -1.56
CA THR A 396 -9.13 -5.19 -0.97
C THR A 396 -7.87 -4.53 -0.41
N THR A 397 -7.85 -3.19 -0.41
CA THR A 397 -6.84 -2.37 0.28
C THR A 397 -7.22 -2.03 1.72
N ASP A 398 -8.34 -2.56 2.21
CA ASP A 398 -8.91 -2.25 3.52
C ASP A 398 -7.98 -2.68 4.68
N PRO A 399 -7.47 -1.75 5.50
CA PRO A 399 -6.54 -2.07 6.59
C PRO A 399 -7.16 -2.94 7.69
N PHE A 400 -8.48 -2.88 7.89
CA PHE A 400 -9.16 -3.76 8.85
C PHE A 400 -9.07 -5.22 8.41
N SER A 401 -9.23 -5.49 7.11
CA SER A 401 -9.07 -6.82 6.53
C SER A 401 -7.62 -7.30 6.62
N LEU A 402 -6.64 -6.42 6.36
CA LEU A 402 -5.22 -6.73 6.52
C LEU A 402 -4.89 -7.09 7.98
N MET A 403 -5.33 -6.26 8.94
CA MET A 403 -5.12 -6.51 10.37
C MET A 403 -5.77 -7.81 10.84
N ARG A 404 -7.01 -8.06 10.45
CA ARG A 404 -7.73 -9.29 10.82
C ARG A 404 -7.09 -10.51 10.20
N GLY A 405 -6.64 -10.41 8.94
CA GLY A 405 -5.89 -11.46 8.26
C GLY A 405 -4.58 -11.80 9.00
N ALA A 406 -3.80 -10.79 9.39
CA ALA A 406 -2.57 -10.97 10.16
C ALA A 406 -2.84 -11.64 11.53
N PHE A 407 -3.85 -11.14 12.26
CA PHE A 407 -4.25 -11.65 13.56
C PHE A 407 -4.69 -13.12 13.49
N CYS A 408 -5.57 -13.47 12.55
CA CYS A 408 -6.09 -14.82 12.42
C CYS A 408 -5.03 -15.80 11.90
N LEU A 409 -4.19 -15.38 10.94
CA LEU A 409 -3.17 -16.24 10.35
C LEU A 409 -2.13 -16.66 11.39
N GLN A 410 -1.55 -15.70 12.15
CA GLN A 410 -0.56 -16.04 13.17
C GLN A 410 -1.16 -16.95 14.25
N ARG A 411 -2.39 -16.68 14.66
CA ARG A 411 -3.09 -17.53 15.64
C ARG A 411 -3.41 -18.92 15.10
N GLY A 412 -3.80 -19.03 13.82
CA GLY A 412 -4.02 -20.31 13.16
C GLY A 412 -2.74 -21.16 13.14
N LEU A 413 -1.61 -20.54 12.79
CA LEU A 413 -0.31 -21.22 12.82
C LEU A 413 0.11 -21.64 14.23
N ALA A 414 -0.16 -20.82 15.24
CA ALA A 414 0.11 -21.16 16.64
C ALA A 414 -0.80 -22.29 17.14
N ASN A 415 -2.07 -22.33 16.68
CA ASN A 415 -2.99 -23.41 17.00
C ASN A 415 -2.49 -24.75 16.50
N ASP A 416 -2.01 -24.84 15.27
CA ASP A 416 -1.46 -26.09 14.74
C ASP A 416 -0.34 -26.63 15.60
N LEU A 417 0.46 -25.77 16.21
CA LEU A 417 1.54 -26.15 17.12
C LEU A 417 1.06 -26.47 18.54
N ALA A 418 -0.15 -26.04 18.91
CA ALA A 418 -0.70 -26.27 20.25
C ALA A 418 -1.30 -27.67 20.45
N PHE A 419 -1.62 -28.37 19.37
CA PHE A 419 -2.27 -29.68 19.43
C PHE A 419 -1.29 -30.80 19.06
N PRO A 420 -1.19 -31.90 19.87
CA PRO A 420 -0.28 -33.02 19.60
C PRO A 420 -0.48 -33.65 18.22
N GLU A 421 -1.70 -33.68 17.71
CA GLU A 421 -2.08 -34.29 16.43
C GLU A 421 -1.41 -33.58 15.25
N SER A 422 -1.28 -32.26 15.31
CA SER A 422 -0.64 -31.45 14.29
C SER A 422 0.81 -31.07 14.63
N ASN A 423 1.25 -31.36 15.85
CA ASN A 423 2.62 -31.11 16.35
C ASN A 423 3.23 -32.34 17.03
N PRO A 424 3.36 -33.49 16.33
CA PRO A 424 3.90 -34.71 16.93
C PRO A 424 5.37 -34.59 17.36
N GLY A 425 6.09 -33.58 16.85
CA GLY A 425 7.46 -33.28 17.23
C GLY A 425 7.61 -32.41 18.49
N GLY A 426 6.49 -31.97 19.11
CA GLY A 426 6.51 -31.17 20.33
C GLY A 426 7.20 -29.82 20.20
N LEU A 427 7.05 -29.15 19.05
CA LEU A 427 7.62 -27.84 18.80
C LEU A 427 7.01 -26.80 19.76
N PRO A 428 7.77 -25.78 20.19
CA PRO A 428 7.23 -24.76 21.07
C PRO A 428 6.09 -23.98 20.39
N VAL A 429 5.02 -23.78 21.13
CA VAL A 429 3.90 -22.93 20.72
C VAL A 429 4.35 -21.47 20.84
N PRO A 430 4.31 -20.67 19.76
CA PRO A 430 4.73 -19.29 19.82
C PRO A 430 3.74 -18.44 20.62
N GLN A 431 4.22 -17.32 21.15
CA GLN A 431 3.35 -16.33 21.77
C GLN A 431 2.34 -15.79 20.73
N LEU A 432 1.07 -15.72 21.13
CA LEU A 432 0.01 -15.21 20.28
C LEU A 432 0.16 -13.69 20.08
N VAL A 433 0.01 -13.25 18.84
CA VAL A 433 -0.07 -11.83 18.53
C VAL A 433 -1.32 -11.22 19.19
N THR A 434 -1.17 -10.03 19.76
CA THR A 434 -2.25 -9.27 20.36
C THR A 434 -2.91 -8.33 19.36
N SER A 435 -4.16 -7.94 19.61
CA SER A 435 -4.84 -6.93 18.78
C SER A 435 -4.09 -5.58 18.80
N ARG A 436 -3.45 -5.23 19.92
CA ARG A 436 -2.60 -4.04 20.01
C ARG A 436 -1.41 -4.11 19.06
N GLN A 437 -0.66 -5.20 19.07
CA GLN A 437 0.48 -5.38 18.16
C GLN A 437 0.06 -5.28 16.68
N VAL A 438 -1.10 -5.84 16.33
CA VAL A 438 -1.61 -5.76 14.95
C VAL A 438 -1.98 -4.33 14.55
N ILE A 439 -2.55 -3.53 15.47
CA ILE A 439 -2.77 -2.09 15.24
C ILE A 439 -1.42 -1.37 15.09
N GLU A 440 -0.44 -1.70 15.91
CA GLU A 440 0.91 -1.13 15.82
C GLU A 440 1.61 -1.49 14.50
N MET A 441 1.36 -2.68 13.93
CA MET A 441 1.80 -3.04 12.57
C MET A 441 1.22 -2.09 11.52
N ALA A 442 -0.06 -1.71 11.66
CA ALA A 442 -0.77 -0.81 10.74
C ALA A 442 -0.54 0.69 11.00
N THR A 443 0.25 1.06 12.01
CA THR A 443 0.50 2.45 12.42
C THR A 443 1.98 2.71 12.68
N ILE A 444 2.51 2.34 13.83
CA ILE A 444 3.89 2.61 14.27
C ILE A 444 4.92 1.94 13.36
N ALA A 445 4.75 0.65 13.08
CA ALA A 445 5.66 -0.08 12.21
C ALA A 445 5.61 0.48 10.78
N GLY A 446 4.41 0.86 10.31
CA GLY A 446 4.24 1.54 9.03
C GLY A 446 4.95 2.89 8.99
N ALA A 447 4.86 3.69 10.05
CA ALA A 447 5.55 4.98 10.16
C ALA A 447 7.07 4.82 10.16
N ALA A 448 7.59 3.82 10.87
CA ALA A 448 9.01 3.49 10.90
C ALA A 448 9.52 3.07 9.51
N SER A 449 8.82 2.13 8.86
CA SER A 449 9.11 1.66 7.50
C SER A 449 9.10 2.79 6.45
N SER A 450 8.21 3.78 6.63
CA SER A 450 8.11 4.96 5.76
C SER A 450 9.06 6.11 6.17
N ARG A 451 9.89 5.92 7.21
CA ARG A 451 10.82 6.92 7.77
C ARG A 451 10.15 8.22 8.22
N ILE A 452 8.97 8.13 8.80
CA ILE A 452 8.19 9.28 9.28
C ILE A 452 7.67 9.06 10.70
N LEU A 453 8.28 8.14 11.46
CA LEU A 453 7.86 7.86 12.84
C LEU A 453 8.02 9.07 13.77
N ASP A 454 8.94 9.95 13.45
CA ASP A 454 9.10 11.25 14.12
C ASP A 454 7.90 12.20 13.89
N LYS A 455 7.15 12.00 12.80
CA LYS A 455 6.02 12.85 12.41
C LYS A 455 4.65 12.27 12.75
N VAL A 456 4.45 10.97 12.54
CA VAL A 456 3.13 10.31 12.63
C VAL A 456 3.21 8.93 13.28
N GLY A 457 2.12 8.18 13.30
CA GLY A 457 2.03 6.80 13.81
C GLY A 457 1.60 6.70 15.28
N THR A 458 1.63 7.81 16.02
CA THR A 458 1.12 7.92 17.40
C THR A 458 0.45 9.28 17.60
N LEU A 459 -0.47 9.41 18.57
CA LEU A 459 -1.04 10.70 18.96
C LEU A 459 -0.18 11.35 20.05
N THR A 460 1.05 11.67 19.71
CA THR A 460 2.00 12.35 20.61
C THR A 460 1.95 13.86 20.37
N PRO A 461 1.79 14.71 21.38
CA PRO A 461 1.93 16.16 21.22
C PRO A 461 3.24 16.53 20.52
N GLY A 462 3.15 17.41 19.53
CA GLY A 462 4.26 17.82 18.65
C GLY A 462 4.34 17.06 17.33
N LYS A 463 3.76 15.86 17.21
CA LYS A 463 3.63 15.15 15.93
C LYS A 463 2.55 15.77 15.04
N GLU A 464 2.59 15.44 13.75
CA GLU A 464 1.57 15.89 12.81
C GLU A 464 0.25 15.13 13.01
N ALA A 465 -0.84 15.83 12.86
CA ALA A 465 -2.19 15.31 13.12
C ALA A 465 -2.71 14.49 11.92
N ASP A 466 -2.16 13.30 11.75
CA ASP A 466 -2.68 12.25 10.89
C ASP A 466 -3.56 11.33 11.75
N ILE A 467 -4.86 11.59 11.75
CA ILE A 467 -5.81 11.07 12.73
C ILE A 467 -7.02 10.49 12.02
N ILE A 468 -7.54 9.38 12.53
CA ILE A 468 -8.82 8.82 12.14
C ILE A 468 -9.79 8.78 13.32
N VAL A 469 -11.06 8.99 13.01
CA VAL A 469 -12.17 8.87 13.94
C VAL A 469 -13.05 7.71 13.49
N LEU A 470 -13.12 6.67 14.31
CA LEU A 470 -13.88 5.46 14.06
C LEU A 470 -15.20 5.50 14.85
N GLU A 471 -16.33 5.32 14.19
CA GLU A 471 -17.63 5.25 14.83
C GLU A 471 -17.82 3.89 15.50
N ALA A 472 -17.68 3.85 16.82
CA ALA A 472 -17.80 2.62 17.60
C ALA A 472 -19.23 2.33 18.04
N ARG A 473 -20.07 3.37 18.21
CA ARG A 473 -21.45 3.22 18.67
C ARG A 473 -22.41 2.85 17.54
N ARG A 474 -22.22 1.64 17.02
CA ARG A 474 -23.08 1.04 15.98
C ARG A 474 -23.62 -0.30 16.46
N ILE A 475 -24.73 -0.74 15.90
CA ILE A 475 -25.37 -2.02 16.29
C ILE A 475 -24.43 -3.23 16.10
N SER A 476 -23.48 -3.15 15.17
CA SER A 476 -22.50 -4.21 14.89
C SER A 476 -21.31 -4.25 15.85
N THR A 477 -21.05 -3.17 16.61
CA THR A 477 -19.84 -3.01 17.43
C THR A 477 -20.11 -2.60 18.88
N TRP A 478 -21.37 -2.31 19.23
CA TRP A 478 -21.75 -1.92 20.58
C TRP A 478 -22.49 -3.04 21.32
N PRO A 479 -22.24 -3.29 22.62
CA PRO A 479 -21.30 -2.56 23.48
C PRO A 479 -19.82 -2.90 23.20
N MET A 480 -18.94 -1.90 23.33
CA MET A 480 -17.52 -2.06 23.15
C MET A 480 -16.86 -2.47 24.49
N ASN A 481 -16.42 -3.73 24.60
CA ASN A 481 -15.81 -4.27 25.83
C ASN A 481 -14.25 -4.23 25.79
N ASN A 482 -13.68 -4.11 24.58
CA ASN A 482 -12.23 -4.04 24.37
C ASN A 482 -11.97 -3.19 23.12
N VAL A 483 -11.28 -2.07 23.29
CA VAL A 483 -11.05 -1.10 22.21
C VAL A 483 -10.26 -1.71 21.06
N GLN A 484 -9.07 -2.26 21.35
CA GLN A 484 -8.19 -2.82 20.32
C GLN A 484 -8.82 -4.07 19.68
N GLY A 485 -9.45 -4.92 20.50
CA GLY A 485 -10.20 -6.07 20.01
C GLY A 485 -11.32 -5.65 19.05
N THR A 486 -12.11 -4.63 19.40
CA THR A 486 -13.19 -4.13 18.54
C THR A 486 -12.66 -3.64 17.19
N ILE A 487 -11.57 -2.87 17.19
CA ILE A 487 -10.94 -2.40 15.93
C ILE A 487 -10.56 -3.58 15.03
N VAL A 488 -9.84 -4.57 15.57
CA VAL A 488 -9.27 -5.65 14.76
C VAL A 488 -10.31 -6.68 14.35
N THR A 489 -11.24 -7.03 15.26
CA THR A 489 -12.12 -8.20 15.04
C THR A 489 -13.53 -7.85 14.58
N MET A 490 -14.02 -6.63 14.85
CA MET A 490 -15.42 -6.24 14.64
C MET A 490 -15.62 -5.11 13.64
N MET A 491 -14.63 -4.23 13.43
CA MET A 491 -14.75 -3.08 12.54
C MET A 491 -14.32 -3.39 11.11
N ASP A 492 -14.77 -2.56 10.19
CA ASP A 492 -14.38 -2.47 8.78
C ASP A 492 -14.29 -0.99 8.37
N SER A 493 -13.95 -0.71 7.11
CA SER A 493 -13.81 0.65 6.60
C SER A 493 -15.09 1.50 6.71
N SER A 494 -16.28 0.89 6.80
CA SER A 494 -17.53 1.65 7.01
C SER A 494 -17.60 2.35 8.36
N HIS A 495 -16.74 1.98 9.32
CA HIS A 495 -16.62 2.62 10.63
C HIS A 495 -15.75 3.88 10.60
N VAL A 496 -14.99 4.12 9.53
CA VAL A 496 -14.23 5.36 9.37
C VAL A 496 -15.19 6.51 9.14
N ARG A 497 -15.28 7.41 10.12
CA ARG A 497 -16.16 8.57 10.07
C ARG A 497 -15.47 9.81 9.53
N ASP A 498 -14.30 10.13 10.11
CA ASP A 498 -13.52 11.31 9.74
C ASP A 498 -12.03 10.92 9.60
N VAL A 499 -11.34 11.60 8.69
CA VAL A 499 -9.89 11.47 8.47
C VAL A 499 -9.27 12.85 8.38
N LEU A 500 -8.21 13.05 9.17
CA LEU A 500 -7.38 14.25 9.16
C LEU A 500 -5.95 13.86 8.72
N ILE A 501 -5.34 14.66 7.85
CA ILE A 501 -3.96 14.49 7.40
C ILE A 501 -3.23 15.83 7.56
N ALA A 502 -2.15 15.84 8.32
CA ALA A 502 -1.45 17.05 8.72
C ALA A 502 -2.42 18.16 9.20
N GLY A 503 -3.39 17.76 10.04
CA GLY A 503 -4.39 18.63 10.63
C GLY A 503 -5.52 19.09 9.69
N LYS A 504 -5.48 18.74 8.40
CA LYS A 504 -6.57 19.03 7.46
C LYS A 504 -7.60 17.91 7.48
N VAL A 505 -8.86 18.27 7.57
CA VAL A 505 -9.97 17.33 7.41
C VAL A 505 -10.13 17.03 5.92
N VAL A 506 -9.79 15.80 5.51
CA VAL A 506 -9.85 15.34 4.11
C VAL A 506 -11.06 14.42 3.85
N TYR A 507 -11.58 13.81 4.91
CA TYR A 507 -12.78 12.99 4.88
C TYR A 507 -13.60 13.29 6.13
N PHE A 508 -14.87 13.63 5.96
CA PHE A 508 -15.72 14.06 7.05
C PHE A 508 -17.12 13.48 6.93
N ARG A 509 -17.59 12.86 8.00
CA ARG A 509 -18.90 12.17 8.04
C ARG A 509 -19.11 11.25 6.83
N ARG A 510 -18.08 10.49 6.49
CA ARG A 510 -18.03 9.55 5.37
C ARG A 510 -18.14 10.20 3.97
N GLN A 511 -17.71 11.44 3.84
CA GLN A 511 -17.67 12.15 2.56
C GLN A 511 -16.28 12.74 2.32
N HIS A 512 -15.76 12.59 1.11
CA HIS A 512 -14.54 13.26 0.70
C HIS A 512 -14.75 14.77 0.66
N VAL A 513 -13.84 15.51 1.29
CA VAL A 513 -13.91 16.96 1.31
C VAL A 513 -13.26 17.52 0.04
N GLY A 514 -14.02 18.35 -0.70
CA GLY A 514 -13.53 19.02 -1.89
C GLY A 514 -13.53 18.19 -3.18
N TRP A 515 -14.09 16.97 -3.18
CA TRP A 515 -14.12 16.10 -4.36
C TRP A 515 -15.55 15.79 -4.84
N ASP A 516 -15.76 15.89 -6.15
CA ASP A 516 -16.94 15.36 -6.82
C ASP A 516 -16.71 13.89 -7.17
N ILE A 517 -17.16 13.01 -6.29
CA ILE A 517 -16.94 11.56 -6.40
C ILE A 517 -17.63 10.97 -7.63
N ASP A 518 -18.83 11.42 -7.97
CA ASP A 518 -19.55 10.94 -9.16
C ASP A 518 -18.79 11.27 -10.45
N ARG A 519 -18.20 12.44 -10.52
CA ARG A 519 -17.34 12.83 -11.64
C ARG A 519 -16.10 11.96 -11.70
N LEU A 520 -15.44 11.71 -10.55
CA LEU A 520 -14.25 10.86 -10.47
C LEU A 520 -14.55 9.41 -10.88
N LEU A 521 -15.69 8.85 -10.46
CA LEU A 521 -16.10 7.50 -10.86
C LEU A 521 -16.24 7.40 -12.38
N ARG A 522 -16.86 8.38 -13.04
CA ARG A 522 -16.93 8.42 -14.52
C ARG A 522 -15.56 8.52 -15.17
N GLN A 523 -14.65 9.31 -14.62
CA GLN A 523 -13.29 9.44 -15.15
C GLN A 523 -12.49 8.14 -15.03
N ILE A 524 -12.61 7.43 -13.90
CA ILE A 524 -11.92 6.15 -13.69
C ILE A 524 -12.49 5.05 -14.60
N GLU A 525 -13.80 5.03 -14.85
CA GLU A 525 -14.40 4.10 -15.80
C GLU A 525 -13.87 4.34 -17.22
N GLN A 526 -13.80 5.58 -17.66
CA GLN A 526 -13.25 5.94 -18.97
C GLN A 526 -11.76 5.57 -19.08
N ALA A 527 -10.96 5.84 -18.03
CA ALA A 527 -9.55 5.47 -17.99
C ALA A 527 -9.37 3.94 -18.04
N ARG A 528 -10.13 3.20 -17.23
CA ARG A 528 -10.16 1.73 -17.28
C ARG A 528 -10.45 1.23 -18.69
N ASP A 529 -11.47 1.74 -19.34
CA ASP A 529 -11.89 1.28 -20.67
C ASP A 529 -10.80 1.55 -21.72
N ARG A 530 -10.13 2.72 -21.66
CA ARG A 530 -8.97 3.02 -22.52
C ARG A 530 -7.83 2.02 -22.29
N VAL A 531 -7.45 1.81 -21.04
CA VAL A 531 -6.35 0.90 -20.68
C VAL A 531 -6.66 -0.53 -21.11
N LEU A 532 -7.86 -1.03 -20.81
CA LEU A 532 -8.26 -2.39 -21.18
C LEU A 532 -8.35 -2.59 -22.70
N ALA A 533 -8.80 -1.59 -23.45
CA ALA A 533 -8.82 -1.64 -24.90
C ALA A 533 -7.41 -1.81 -25.51
N ARG A 534 -6.41 -1.15 -24.92
CA ARG A 534 -5.01 -1.24 -25.38
C ARG A 534 -4.34 -2.56 -25.01
N ILE A 535 -4.68 -3.13 -23.86
CA ILE A 535 -4.07 -4.39 -23.37
C ILE A 535 -4.56 -5.59 -24.16
N ASN A 536 -5.83 -5.66 -24.42
CA ASN A 536 -6.49 -6.92 -24.81
C ASN A 536 -7.07 -6.90 -26.22
N GLY A 537 -7.03 -5.76 -26.88
CA GLY A 537 -7.77 -5.56 -28.13
C GLY A 537 -9.30 -5.66 -27.95
N PRO A 538 -10.06 -5.45 -29.02
CA PRO A 538 -11.53 -5.32 -28.97
C PRO A 538 -12.28 -6.53 -28.39
N ALA A 539 -11.71 -7.74 -28.50
CA ALA A 539 -12.40 -8.98 -28.11
C ALA A 539 -12.55 -9.16 -26.58
N ARG A 540 -11.60 -8.65 -25.78
CA ARG A 540 -11.65 -8.78 -24.33
C ARG A 540 -12.43 -7.67 -23.63
N VAL A 541 -12.40 -6.46 -24.18
CA VAL A 541 -13.25 -5.36 -23.70
C VAL A 541 -14.73 -5.72 -23.82
N GLY A 542 -15.11 -6.38 -24.91
CA GLY A 542 -16.46 -6.91 -25.07
C GLY A 542 -16.86 -7.95 -24.02
N SER A 543 -15.94 -8.75 -23.51
CA SER A 543 -16.21 -9.71 -22.44
C SER A 543 -16.26 -9.08 -21.07
N LEU A 544 -15.51 -8.00 -20.84
CA LEU A 544 -15.48 -7.27 -19.57
C LEU A 544 -16.65 -6.28 -19.45
N SER A 545 -17.03 -5.60 -20.52
CA SER A 545 -18.22 -4.74 -20.54
C SER A 545 -19.54 -5.54 -20.50
N LYS A 546 -19.53 -6.77 -20.98
CA LYS A 546 -20.60 -7.76 -20.74
C LYS A 546 -20.51 -8.40 -19.35
N GLY A 547 -19.44 -8.16 -18.61
CA GLY A 547 -19.07 -8.86 -17.40
C GLY A 547 -19.96 -8.60 -16.19
N LEU A 548 -20.74 -7.53 -16.15
CA LEU A 548 -21.82 -7.40 -15.17
C LEU A 548 -22.89 -8.47 -15.33
N ASN A 549 -22.98 -9.10 -16.50
CA ASN A 549 -23.88 -10.24 -16.78
C ASN A 549 -23.16 -11.59 -16.91
N SER A 550 -21.83 -11.62 -16.82
CA SER A 550 -21.08 -12.89 -16.90
C SER A 550 -20.84 -13.50 -15.52
N PHE A 551 -21.89 -13.69 -14.74
CA PHE A 551 -21.93 -14.82 -13.79
C PHE A 551 -21.76 -16.18 -14.52
N SER A 552 -21.57 -16.16 -15.81
CA SER A 552 -21.35 -17.30 -16.68
C SER A 552 -19.90 -17.39 -17.18
N ASN A 553 -18.90 -16.93 -16.40
CA ASN A 553 -17.61 -17.55 -16.61
C ASN A 553 -17.75 -18.97 -16.04
N PRO A 554 -17.92 -19.99 -16.89
CA PRO A 554 -18.02 -21.34 -16.38
C PRO A 554 -16.65 -21.62 -15.75
N TYR A 555 -16.59 -21.64 -14.44
CA TYR A 555 -15.57 -22.38 -13.73
C TYR A 555 -15.53 -23.74 -14.41
N ARG A 556 -14.54 -23.94 -15.27
CA ARG A 556 -14.38 -25.25 -15.89
C ARG A 556 -13.99 -26.18 -14.76
N PRO A 557 -14.71 -27.31 -14.58
CA PRO A 557 -14.47 -28.24 -13.46
C PRO A 557 -13.03 -28.79 -13.41
N ASN A 558 -12.23 -28.59 -14.44
CA ASN A 558 -10.82 -28.99 -14.52
C ASN A 558 -9.86 -28.10 -13.71
N TYR A 559 -10.36 -27.06 -13.04
CA TYR A 559 -9.54 -26.10 -12.31
C TYR A 559 -8.86 -26.69 -11.07
N LEU A 560 -9.46 -27.68 -10.44
CA LEU A 560 -8.95 -28.27 -9.19
C LEU A 560 -7.89 -29.35 -9.40
N GLY A 561 -7.70 -29.84 -10.62
CA GLY A 561 -6.86 -31.01 -10.87
C GLY A 561 -5.37 -30.74 -11.07
N SER A 562 -4.94 -29.52 -11.44
CA SER A 562 -3.54 -29.31 -11.89
C SER A 562 -2.71 -28.36 -11.03
N CYS A 563 -3.31 -27.65 -10.08
CA CYS A 563 -2.63 -26.54 -9.41
C CYS A 563 -1.77 -26.89 -8.20
N CYS A 564 -2.00 -27.99 -7.50
CA CYS A 564 -1.50 -28.08 -6.13
C CYS A 564 -0.67 -29.30 -5.79
N PHE A 565 -0.69 -30.39 -6.56
CA PHE A 565 0.06 -31.60 -6.20
C PHE A 565 0.60 -32.31 -7.44
N ASN A 566 1.90 -32.54 -7.45
CA ASN A 566 2.64 -33.40 -8.35
C ASN A 566 1.79 -34.57 -8.94
N GLY A 567 1.15 -34.31 -10.09
CA GLY A 567 0.64 -35.37 -10.97
C GLY A 567 -0.34 -36.40 -10.42
N GLN A 568 -0.84 -36.24 -9.20
CA GLN A 568 -1.89 -37.13 -8.69
C GLN A 568 -3.25 -36.49 -8.93
N ASN A 569 -4.02 -37.11 -9.83
CA ASN A 569 -5.43 -36.85 -10.06
C ASN A 569 -6.23 -37.17 -8.79
N THR A 570 -6.45 -36.20 -7.94
CA THR A 570 -7.51 -36.26 -6.96
C THR A 570 -8.76 -35.67 -7.62
N SER A 571 -9.68 -36.55 -8.06
CA SER A 571 -11.03 -36.13 -8.41
C SER A 571 -11.68 -35.54 -7.16
N ALA A 572 -11.74 -34.22 -7.07
CA ALA A 572 -12.54 -33.56 -6.05
C ALA A 572 -14.02 -33.97 -6.27
N PRO A 573 -14.74 -34.35 -5.23
CA PRO A 573 -16.16 -34.64 -5.37
C PRO A 573 -16.86 -33.37 -5.85
N ALA A 574 -17.61 -33.47 -6.95
CA ALA A 574 -18.50 -32.42 -7.38
C ALA A 574 -19.50 -32.12 -6.26
N TYR A 575 -19.45 -30.94 -5.67
CA TYR A 575 -20.51 -30.47 -4.79
C TYR A 575 -21.77 -30.27 -5.64
N VAL A 576 -22.65 -31.27 -5.64
CA VAL A 576 -24.00 -31.11 -6.18
C VAL A 576 -24.79 -30.35 -5.13
N LEU A 577 -25.01 -29.05 -5.35
CA LEU A 577 -26.07 -28.34 -4.63
C LEU A 577 -27.38 -29.01 -5.03
N ARG A 578 -27.94 -29.82 -4.15
CA ARG A 578 -29.31 -30.32 -4.33
C ARG A 578 -30.26 -29.15 -4.10
N PRO A 579 -31.32 -29.04 -4.93
CA PRO A 579 -32.31 -28.00 -4.83
C PRO A 579 -33.06 -28.01 -3.49
#